data_5d2400087a73d98bcaa5cb66257ee095
#
_entry.id   5d2400087a73d98bcaa5cb66257ee095
#
_cell.length_a   1.000
_cell.length_b   1.000
_cell.length_c   1.000
_cell.angle_alpha   90.00
_cell.angle_beta   90.00
_cell.angle_gamma   90.00
#
_symmetry.space_group_name_H-M   'P 1'
#
loop_
_entity.id
_entity.type
_entity.pdbx_description
1 polymer ?
#
loop_
_entity_poly.entity_id
_entity_poly.type
_entity_poly.pdbx_seq_one_letter_code
_entity_poly.pdbx_strand_id
1 'polypeptide(L)'
;NPLAYEWLGEVVMALMYRVRGLRGLQTLLFGLTSTILVLTYYYASLRSRNSKAAFAGTILIMPLAVLCFTLRPQLLGYIFLLITLICLERYRQGLQQSLWILPPLFLIWINTHGSFILGFCVLGLYWICGLVPFRMGGFKMEPWQPRQRIHMEIVFLLGTLTLPLTPFGGQAFIFPIEKALYFPAQAAHVMEWFPLDFSLWESKVMLVLLLAFLLAQVVFRPTYRVAEIFLVLFTAYMTCLHTRFVILFALVFAPVAATLLARWAPPYEREKDKPFINAILIVAILLGIVSAIPSSKNLAKLASKQFPVAAVSYLRDHSVAGPMYNDYGFGGYLLWALGPAHKVFIDGRGDFYEQAGVFSNYVSVQDIHPNALAVLRTYHVNSCIIQRESPLATLLRVRPDWKEIYKDPLSSIFVRDPLLQTVAAVDPFGIQTDAKYAAASATSGAH
;
A
#
# COMPACT_ATOMS: atom_id res chain seq x y z
N ASN A 1 9.24 21.38 -3.14
CA ASN A 1 7.86 21.00 -3.44
C ASN A 1 7.69 19.49 -3.28
N PRO A 2 6.76 19.01 -2.44
CA PRO A 2 6.51 17.59 -2.31
C PRO A 2 6.08 17.03 -3.66
N LEU A 3 6.70 15.92 -4.08
CA LEU A 3 6.36 15.22 -5.31
C LEU A 3 5.05 14.47 -5.11
N ALA A 4 3.96 14.97 -5.68
CA ALA A 4 2.68 14.24 -5.73
C ALA A 4 2.73 13.18 -6.85
N TYR A 5 3.67 12.23 -6.75
CA TYR A 5 3.89 11.21 -7.79
C TYR A 5 2.71 10.25 -7.99
N GLU A 6 1.73 10.26 -7.09
CA GLU A 6 0.47 9.49 -7.17
C GLU A 6 -0.73 10.34 -7.64
N TRP A 7 -0.45 11.54 -8.21
CA TRP A 7 -1.45 12.56 -8.49
C TRP A 7 -2.66 12.05 -9.30
N LEU A 8 -2.44 11.19 -10.28
CA LEU A 8 -3.54 10.67 -11.11
C LEU A 8 -4.46 9.74 -10.30
N GLY A 9 -3.90 8.92 -9.41
CA GLY A 9 -4.66 8.08 -8.49
C GLY A 9 -5.47 8.92 -7.51
N GLU A 10 -4.88 9.97 -6.96
CA GLU A 10 -5.54 10.90 -6.04
C GLU A 10 -6.69 11.67 -6.74
N VAL A 11 -6.49 12.09 -8.00
CA VAL A 11 -7.54 12.74 -8.80
C VAL A 11 -8.73 11.82 -9.01
N VAL A 12 -8.50 10.53 -9.32
CA VAL A 12 -9.59 9.55 -9.46
C VAL A 12 -10.39 9.43 -8.16
N MET A 13 -9.71 9.34 -7.02
CA MET A 13 -10.36 9.27 -5.70
C MET A 13 -11.15 10.56 -5.39
N ALA A 14 -10.55 11.73 -5.65
CA ALA A 14 -11.18 13.01 -5.42
C ALA A 14 -12.45 13.21 -6.28
N LEU A 15 -12.41 12.78 -7.55
CA LEU A 15 -13.57 12.81 -8.44
C LEU A 15 -14.69 11.91 -7.92
N MET A 16 -14.38 10.68 -7.51
CA MET A 16 -15.37 9.75 -6.95
C MET A 16 -15.99 10.28 -5.65
N TYR A 17 -15.16 10.89 -4.79
CA TYR A 17 -15.65 11.55 -3.60
C TYR A 17 -16.57 12.74 -3.94
N ARG A 18 -16.18 13.58 -4.91
CA ARG A 18 -16.96 14.74 -5.34
C ARG A 18 -18.35 14.35 -5.88
N VAL A 19 -18.45 13.22 -6.57
CA VAL A 19 -19.72 12.75 -7.17
C VAL A 19 -20.67 12.14 -6.14
N ARG A 20 -20.17 11.33 -5.19
CA ARG A 20 -21.02 10.55 -4.26
C ARG A 20 -20.52 10.54 -2.81
N GLY A 21 -19.58 11.39 -2.43
CA GLY A 21 -19.00 11.42 -1.09
C GLY A 21 -18.34 10.09 -0.70
N LEU A 22 -18.48 9.69 0.54
CA LEU A 22 -17.94 8.44 1.06
C LEU A 22 -18.44 7.19 0.30
N ARG A 23 -19.70 7.22 -0.18
CA ARG A 23 -20.21 6.12 -1.01
C ARG A 23 -19.51 6.01 -2.35
N GLY A 24 -19.08 7.13 -2.93
CA GLY A 24 -18.26 7.14 -4.14
C GLY A 24 -16.93 6.45 -3.94
N LEU A 25 -16.24 6.76 -2.84
CA LEU A 25 -14.98 6.09 -2.48
C LEU A 25 -15.17 4.60 -2.23
N GLN A 26 -16.25 4.21 -1.55
CA GLN A 26 -16.55 2.80 -1.33
C GLN A 26 -16.86 2.05 -2.63
N THR A 27 -17.63 2.67 -3.54
CA THR A 27 -17.91 2.09 -4.85
C THR A 27 -16.62 1.91 -5.66
N LEU A 28 -15.71 2.90 -5.59
CA LEU A 28 -14.40 2.82 -6.23
C LEU A 28 -13.57 1.67 -5.65
N LEU A 29 -13.48 1.57 -4.32
CA LEU A 29 -12.77 0.48 -3.65
C LEU A 29 -13.31 -0.88 -4.10
N PHE A 30 -14.63 -1.04 -4.10
CA PHE A 30 -15.29 -2.26 -4.51
C PHE A 30 -15.01 -2.60 -5.99
N GLY A 31 -15.09 -1.59 -6.88
CA GLY A 31 -14.78 -1.75 -8.30
C GLY A 31 -13.33 -2.18 -8.54
N LEU A 32 -12.36 -1.52 -7.86
CA LEU A 32 -10.94 -1.84 -8.00
C LEU A 32 -10.61 -3.24 -7.47
N THR A 33 -11.12 -3.60 -6.29
CA THR A 33 -10.88 -4.92 -5.70
C THR A 33 -11.52 -6.04 -6.50
N SER A 34 -12.74 -5.84 -7.00
CA SER A 34 -13.39 -6.78 -7.92
C SER A 34 -12.58 -6.95 -9.22
N THR A 35 -12.07 -5.86 -9.78
CA THR A 35 -11.22 -5.89 -10.98
C THR A 35 -9.94 -6.70 -10.71
N ILE A 36 -9.28 -6.51 -9.57
CA ILE A 36 -8.09 -7.28 -9.18
C ILE A 36 -8.43 -8.77 -9.13
N LEU A 37 -9.52 -9.17 -8.49
CA LEU A 37 -9.93 -10.57 -8.38
C LEU A 37 -10.28 -11.18 -9.75
N VAL A 38 -11.01 -10.45 -10.58
CA VAL A 38 -11.37 -10.90 -11.95
C VAL A 38 -10.12 -11.05 -12.81
N LEU A 39 -9.20 -10.10 -12.77
CA LEU A 39 -7.94 -10.21 -13.52
C LEU A 39 -7.05 -11.33 -13.00
N THR A 40 -7.03 -11.57 -11.67
CA THR A 40 -6.31 -12.70 -11.07
C THR A 40 -6.90 -14.02 -11.54
N TYR A 41 -8.22 -14.17 -11.49
CA TYR A 41 -8.92 -15.34 -12.04
C TYR A 41 -8.61 -15.54 -13.52
N TYR A 42 -8.67 -14.45 -14.31
CA TYR A 42 -8.40 -14.53 -15.74
C TYR A 42 -6.96 -14.95 -16.03
N TYR A 43 -5.98 -14.38 -15.33
CA TYR A 43 -4.58 -14.77 -15.44
C TYR A 43 -4.36 -16.24 -15.03
N ALA A 44 -4.95 -16.66 -13.91
CA ALA A 44 -4.91 -18.04 -13.46
C ALA A 44 -5.57 -19.01 -14.46
N SER A 45 -6.65 -18.59 -15.12
CA SER A 45 -7.35 -19.37 -16.16
C SER A 45 -6.49 -19.52 -17.42
N LEU A 46 -5.87 -18.43 -17.88
CA LEU A 46 -4.93 -18.48 -19.02
C LEU A 46 -3.77 -19.44 -18.74
N ARG A 47 -3.26 -19.42 -17.51
CA ARG A 47 -2.07 -20.19 -17.13
C ARG A 47 -2.36 -21.64 -16.85
N SER A 48 -3.45 -21.97 -16.15
CA SER A 48 -3.86 -23.33 -15.81
C SER A 48 -4.63 -24.03 -16.93
N ARG A 49 -5.20 -23.28 -17.88
CA ARG A 49 -6.14 -23.77 -18.91
C ARG A 49 -7.36 -24.50 -18.33
N ASN A 50 -7.71 -24.20 -17.10
CA ASN A 50 -8.83 -24.80 -16.39
C ASN A 50 -9.54 -23.73 -15.53
N SER A 51 -10.75 -23.36 -15.89
CA SER A 51 -11.52 -22.30 -15.22
C SER A 51 -11.90 -22.65 -13.78
N LYS A 52 -12.19 -23.94 -13.49
CA LYS A 52 -12.52 -24.40 -12.13
C LYS A 52 -11.30 -24.32 -11.21
N ALA A 53 -10.13 -24.76 -11.70
CA ALA A 53 -8.88 -24.64 -10.96
C ALA A 53 -8.46 -23.18 -10.77
N ALA A 54 -8.68 -22.32 -11.78
CA ALA A 54 -8.42 -20.89 -11.70
C ALA A 54 -9.30 -20.24 -10.63
N PHE A 55 -10.58 -20.58 -10.57
CA PHE A 55 -11.48 -20.09 -9.54
C PHE A 55 -11.02 -20.54 -8.14
N ALA A 56 -10.71 -21.83 -7.96
CA ALA A 56 -10.20 -22.36 -6.70
C ALA A 56 -8.88 -21.67 -6.28
N GLY A 57 -7.94 -21.48 -7.21
CA GLY A 57 -6.68 -20.78 -6.95
C GLY A 57 -6.88 -19.31 -6.55
N THR A 58 -7.87 -18.63 -7.15
CA THR A 58 -8.23 -17.25 -6.79
C THR A 58 -8.88 -17.17 -5.41
N ILE A 59 -9.77 -18.09 -5.07
CA ILE A 59 -10.38 -18.15 -3.74
C ILE A 59 -9.33 -18.47 -2.67
N LEU A 60 -8.38 -19.34 -2.98
CA LEU A 60 -7.33 -19.76 -2.05
C LEU A 60 -6.48 -18.59 -1.54
N ILE A 61 -6.26 -17.57 -2.36
CA ILE A 61 -5.46 -16.38 -1.98
C ILE A 61 -6.31 -15.26 -1.36
N MET A 62 -7.64 -15.35 -1.35
CA MET A 62 -8.50 -14.28 -0.84
C MET A 62 -8.22 -13.88 0.61
N PRO A 63 -7.96 -14.80 1.56
CA PRO A 63 -7.66 -14.43 2.94
C PRO A 63 -6.46 -13.49 3.06
N LEU A 64 -5.47 -13.62 2.15
CA LEU A 64 -4.31 -12.74 2.09
C LEU A 64 -4.62 -11.42 1.36
N ALA A 65 -5.36 -11.50 0.25
CA ALA A 65 -5.64 -10.33 -0.59
C ALA A 65 -6.54 -9.30 0.11
N VAL A 66 -7.54 -9.76 0.88
CA VAL A 66 -8.50 -8.89 1.59
C VAL A 66 -7.81 -7.93 2.56
N LEU A 67 -6.73 -8.34 3.20
CA LEU A 67 -5.96 -7.50 4.14
C LEU A 67 -5.39 -6.23 3.49
N CYS A 68 -5.11 -6.31 2.19
CA CYS A 68 -4.49 -5.23 1.42
C CYS A 68 -5.50 -4.35 0.67
N PHE A 69 -6.79 -4.64 0.77
CA PHE A 69 -7.84 -3.90 0.06
C PHE A 69 -8.24 -2.63 0.81
N THR A 70 -7.30 -1.71 0.92
CA THR A 70 -7.51 -0.35 1.40
C THR A 70 -7.51 0.62 0.23
N LEU A 71 -8.37 1.65 0.27
CA LEU A 71 -8.48 2.61 -0.84
C LEU A 71 -7.24 3.49 -0.90
N ARG A 72 -6.33 3.12 -1.78
CA ARG A 72 -5.06 3.82 -2.06
C ARG A 72 -4.75 3.71 -3.56
N PRO A 73 -3.97 4.63 -4.14
CA PRO A 73 -3.50 4.54 -5.55
C PRO A 73 -2.81 3.22 -5.87
N GLN A 74 -2.22 2.56 -4.89
CA GLN A 74 -1.57 1.27 -4.98
C GLN A 74 -2.46 0.15 -5.57
N LEU A 75 -3.80 0.21 -5.36
CA LEU A 75 -4.74 -0.76 -5.97
C LEU A 75 -4.72 -0.73 -7.50
N LEU A 76 -4.54 0.46 -8.09
CA LEU A 76 -4.35 0.61 -9.53
C LEU A 76 -3.04 -0.03 -9.98
N GLY A 77 -1.98 0.10 -9.16
CA GLY A 77 -0.69 -0.56 -9.43
C GLY A 77 -0.81 -2.09 -9.50
N TYR A 78 -1.64 -2.71 -8.68
CA TYR A 78 -1.90 -4.16 -8.74
C TYR A 78 -2.66 -4.56 -10.02
N ILE A 79 -3.62 -3.73 -10.45
CA ILE A 79 -4.31 -3.93 -11.74
C ILE A 79 -3.32 -3.87 -12.90
N PHE A 80 -2.44 -2.87 -12.90
CA PHE A 80 -1.45 -2.69 -13.96
C PHE A 80 -0.42 -3.84 -13.99
N LEU A 81 -0.01 -4.33 -12.82
CA LEU A 81 0.85 -5.52 -12.72
C LEU A 81 0.16 -6.76 -13.31
N LEU A 82 -1.11 -7.00 -12.98
CA LEU A 82 -1.88 -8.11 -13.52
C LEU A 82 -2.05 -8.00 -15.04
N ILE A 83 -2.33 -6.80 -15.56
CA ILE A 83 -2.40 -6.55 -17.00
C ILE A 83 -1.06 -6.88 -17.66
N THR A 84 0.07 -6.47 -17.06
CA THR A 84 1.42 -6.78 -17.56
C THR A 84 1.65 -8.29 -17.62
N LEU A 85 1.33 -9.03 -16.55
CA LEU A 85 1.46 -10.49 -16.50
C LEU A 85 0.55 -11.19 -17.51
N ILE A 86 -0.68 -10.72 -17.68
CA ILE A 86 -1.64 -11.23 -18.68
C ILE A 86 -1.12 -10.98 -20.10
N CYS A 87 -0.60 -9.79 -20.38
CA CYS A 87 -0.03 -9.47 -21.70
C CYS A 87 1.14 -10.39 -22.03
N LEU A 88 2.04 -10.64 -21.07
CA LEU A 88 3.17 -11.54 -21.24
C LEU A 88 2.73 -13.00 -21.44
N GLU A 89 1.71 -13.46 -20.71
CA GLU A 89 1.17 -14.82 -20.90
C GLU A 89 0.49 -14.98 -22.26
N ARG A 90 -0.32 -14.00 -22.67
CA ARG A 90 -0.95 -14.00 -24.00
C ARG A 90 0.07 -13.92 -25.13
N TYR A 91 1.15 -13.17 -24.92
CA TYR A 91 2.26 -13.09 -25.86
C TYR A 91 2.95 -14.45 -26.04
N ARG A 92 3.18 -15.19 -24.95
CA ARG A 92 3.68 -16.57 -25.03
C ARG A 92 2.74 -17.51 -25.76
N GLN A 93 1.44 -17.26 -25.68
CA GLN A 93 0.41 -18.03 -26.38
C GLN A 93 0.25 -17.63 -27.87
N GLY A 94 1.08 -16.72 -28.38
CA GLY A 94 1.12 -16.31 -29.78
C GLY A 94 0.36 -15.03 -30.11
N LEU A 95 -0.27 -14.38 -29.13
CA LEU A 95 -0.97 -13.10 -29.33
C LEU A 95 0.00 -11.93 -29.29
N GLN A 96 0.72 -11.68 -30.38
CA GLN A 96 1.78 -10.66 -30.45
C GLN A 96 1.29 -9.25 -30.13
N GLN A 97 0.06 -8.90 -30.49
CA GLN A 97 -0.53 -7.58 -30.26
C GLN A 97 -0.68 -7.23 -28.77
N SER A 98 -0.67 -8.23 -27.86
CA SER A 98 -0.87 -7.99 -26.44
C SER A 98 0.19 -7.10 -25.78
N LEU A 99 1.44 -7.11 -26.26
CA LEU A 99 2.51 -6.28 -25.71
C LEU A 99 2.37 -4.80 -26.01
N TRP A 100 1.68 -4.41 -27.08
CA TRP A 100 1.48 -2.99 -27.41
C TRP A 100 0.62 -2.23 -26.40
N ILE A 101 -0.04 -2.93 -25.50
CA ILE A 101 -0.78 -2.34 -24.38
C ILE A 101 0.19 -1.77 -23.33
N LEU A 102 1.42 -2.30 -23.22
CA LEU A 102 2.34 -1.97 -22.12
C LEU A 102 2.87 -0.53 -22.18
N PRO A 103 3.33 0.05 -23.32
CA PRO A 103 3.81 1.43 -23.32
C PRO A 103 2.78 2.45 -22.82
N PRO A 104 1.52 2.50 -23.31
CA PRO A 104 0.51 3.39 -22.75
C PRO A 104 0.14 3.03 -21.31
N LEU A 105 0.19 1.75 -20.91
CA LEU A 105 -0.02 1.34 -19.53
C LEU A 105 1.06 1.93 -18.61
N PHE A 106 2.33 1.87 -19.00
CA PHE A 106 3.43 2.45 -18.23
C PHE A 106 3.30 3.97 -18.09
N LEU A 107 2.84 4.67 -19.14
CA LEU A 107 2.56 6.10 -19.07
C LEU A 107 1.50 6.41 -17.99
N ILE A 108 0.43 5.65 -17.94
CA ILE A 108 -0.62 5.82 -16.92
C ILE A 108 -0.06 5.43 -15.54
N TRP A 109 0.67 4.33 -15.46
CA TRP A 109 1.15 3.76 -14.20
C TRP A 109 2.13 4.68 -13.48
N ILE A 110 3.11 5.27 -14.20
CA ILE A 110 4.09 6.19 -13.58
C ILE A 110 3.42 7.45 -13.00
N ASN A 111 2.30 7.87 -13.58
CA ASN A 111 1.52 8.99 -13.07
C ASN A 111 0.53 8.60 -11.95
N THR A 112 0.38 7.30 -11.67
CA THR A 112 -0.59 6.77 -10.71
C THR A 112 0.05 6.27 -9.42
N HIS A 113 1.18 5.53 -9.51
CA HIS A 113 1.82 4.92 -8.34
C HIS A 113 3.26 4.48 -8.64
N GLY A 114 4.15 4.67 -7.69
CA GLY A 114 5.59 4.31 -7.80
C GLY A 114 5.88 2.82 -8.06
N SER A 115 4.90 1.93 -7.94
CA SER A 115 5.05 0.50 -8.26
C SER A 115 5.23 0.20 -9.77
N PHE A 116 5.23 1.19 -10.65
CA PHE A 116 5.51 1.00 -12.08
C PHE A 116 6.86 0.28 -12.32
N ILE A 117 7.82 0.45 -11.42
CA ILE A 117 9.10 -0.26 -11.44
C ILE A 117 8.91 -1.78 -11.48
N LEU A 118 7.91 -2.32 -10.75
CA LEU A 118 7.60 -3.76 -10.77
C LEU A 118 7.24 -4.24 -12.17
N GLY A 119 6.52 -3.42 -12.95
CA GLY A 119 6.18 -3.75 -14.34
C GLY A 119 7.42 -3.89 -15.21
N PHE A 120 8.38 -2.98 -15.10
CA PHE A 120 9.66 -3.06 -15.81
C PHE A 120 10.50 -4.26 -15.33
N CYS A 121 10.56 -4.51 -14.02
CA CYS A 121 11.26 -5.67 -13.47
C CYS A 121 10.67 -6.99 -14.00
N VAL A 122 9.34 -7.11 -14.04
CA VAL A 122 8.65 -8.29 -14.58
C VAL A 122 8.93 -8.46 -16.07
N LEU A 123 8.82 -7.39 -16.87
CA LEU A 123 9.11 -7.44 -18.29
C LEU A 123 10.57 -7.84 -18.55
N GLY A 124 11.52 -7.26 -17.82
CA GLY A 124 12.95 -7.61 -17.88
C GLY A 124 13.23 -9.06 -17.45
N LEU A 125 12.60 -9.54 -16.38
CA LEU A 125 12.71 -10.93 -15.93
C LEU A 125 12.23 -11.91 -17.00
N TYR A 126 11.08 -11.65 -17.63
CA TYR A 126 10.59 -12.50 -18.71
C TYR A 126 11.46 -12.44 -19.96
N TRP A 127 12.05 -11.28 -20.26
CA TRP A 127 13.03 -11.13 -21.34
C TRP A 127 14.27 -11.96 -21.05
N ILE A 128 14.89 -11.84 -19.86
CA ILE A 128 16.08 -12.59 -19.45
C ILE A 128 15.81 -14.10 -19.50
N CYS A 129 14.70 -14.56 -18.90
CA CYS A 129 14.31 -15.96 -18.89
C CYS A 129 13.97 -16.54 -20.27
N GLY A 130 13.90 -15.70 -21.30
CA GLY A 130 13.69 -16.10 -22.67
C GLY A 130 14.90 -15.94 -23.58
N LEU A 131 16.11 -15.64 -23.04
CA LEU A 131 17.33 -15.50 -23.85
C LEU A 131 17.92 -16.85 -24.24
N VAL A 132 17.91 -17.81 -23.33
CA VAL A 132 18.54 -19.11 -23.52
C VAL A 132 17.59 -20.25 -23.13
N PRO A 133 17.67 -21.41 -23.82
CA PRO A 133 16.95 -22.59 -23.37
C PRO A 133 17.59 -23.13 -22.09
N PHE A 134 16.76 -23.44 -21.10
CA PHE A 134 17.22 -24.07 -19.86
C PHE A 134 16.20 -25.10 -19.40
N ARG A 135 16.67 -26.25 -18.98
CA ARG A 135 15.84 -27.30 -18.38
C ARG A 135 16.64 -28.07 -17.37
N MET A 136 16.24 -28.00 -16.11
CA MET A 136 16.87 -28.74 -15.02
C MET A 136 15.77 -29.14 -14.03
N GLY A 137 15.59 -30.44 -13.82
CA GLY A 137 14.54 -30.97 -12.97
C GLY A 137 13.15 -30.49 -13.38
N GLY A 138 12.46 -29.86 -12.45
CA GLY A 138 11.13 -29.23 -12.67
C GLY A 138 11.15 -27.80 -13.23
N PHE A 139 12.30 -27.25 -13.58
CA PHE A 139 12.42 -25.86 -14.04
C PHE A 139 12.73 -25.80 -15.52
N LYS A 140 12.06 -24.86 -16.23
CA LYS A 140 12.30 -24.65 -17.66
C LYS A 140 12.31 -23.16 -18.02
N MET A 141 13.20 -22.80 -18.94
CA MET A 141 13.16 -21.55 -19.71
C MET A 141 12.98 -21.88 -21.18
N GLU A 142 12.04 -21.22 -21.81
CA GLU A 142 11.73 -21.37 -23.22
C GLU A 142 12.18 -20.09 -23.93
N PRO A 143 13.14 -20.17 -24.86
CA PRO A 143 13.68 -18.98 -25.50
C PRO A 143 12.62 -18.29 -26.38
N TRP A 144 12.68 -16.98 -26.41
CA TRP A 144 11.92 -16.17 -27.33
C TRP A 144 12.47 -16.33 -28.75
N GLN A 145 11.59 -16.36 -29.74
CA GLN A 145 12.02 -16.21 -31.12
C GLN A 145 12.69 -14.85 -31.34
N PRO A 146 13.64 -14.68 -32.28
CA PRO A 146 14.34 -13.41 -32.48
C PRO A 146 13.40 -12.21 -32.68
N ARG A 147 12.33 -12.39 -33.42
CA ARG A 147 11.29 -11.34 -33.64
C ARG A 147 10.56 -11.00 -32.35
N GLN A 148 10.27 -11.99 -31.50
CA GLN A 148 9.60 -11.77 -30.22
C GLN A 148 10.50 -11.01 -29.27
N ARG A 149 11.79 -11.32 -29.24
CA ARG A 149 12.77 -10.65 -28.39
C ARG A 149 12.89 -9.17 -28.78
N ILE A 150 13.09 -8.88 -30.07
CA ILE A 150 13.16 -7.50 -30.58
C ILE A 150 11.87 -6.73 -30.23
N HIS A 151 10.71 -7.37 -30.38
CA HIS A 151 9.44 -6.74 -30.03
C HIS A 151 9.38 -6.38 -28.53
N MET A 152 9.82 -7.27 -27.62
CA MET A 152 9.90 -6.98 -26.19
C MET A 152 10.88 -5.83 -25.89
N GLU A 153 12.01 -5.79 -26.58
CA GLU A 153 13.01 -4.70 -26.46
C GLU A 153 12.44 -3.36 -26.91
N ILE A 154 11.69 -3.34 -28.03
CA ILE A 154 10.99 -2.13 -28.50
C ILE A 154 9.95 -1.66 -27.48
N VAL A 155 9.14 -2.58 -26.96
CA VAL A 155 8.12 -2.26 -25.94
C VAL A 155 8.76 -1.75 -24.65
N PHE A 156 9.88 -2.35 -24.22
CA PHE A 156 10.66 -1.90 -23.08
C PHE A 156 11.21 -0.48 -23.31
N LEU A 157 11.80 -0.23 -24.48
CA LEU A 157 12.30 1.09 -24.85
C LEU A 157 11.19 2.14 -24.88
N LEU A 158 10.06 1.84 -25.54
CA LEU A 158 8.91 2.74 -25.59
C LEU A 158 8.34 2.99 -24.18
N GLY A 159 8.26 1.97 -23.32
CA GLY A 159 7.89 2.13 -21.94
C GLY A 159 8.85 3.05 -21.19
N THR A 160 10.16 2.88 -21.39
CA THR A 160 11.17 3.76 -20.78
C THR A 160 11.04 5.21 -21.26
N LEU A 161 10.71 5.42 -22.53
CA LEU A 161 10.47 6.76 -23.07
C LEU A 161 9.25 7.46 -22.45
N THR A 162 8.34 6.73 -21.81
CA THR A 162 7.22 7.33 -21.07
C THR A 162 7.62 7.87 -19.70
N LEU A 163 8.75 7.45 -19.14
CA LEU A 163 9.16 7.82 -17.78
C LEU A 163 9.28 9.34 -17.54
N PRO A 164 9.82 10.16 -18.47
CA PRO A 164 9.84 11.61 -18.28
C PRO A 164 8.49 12.29 -18.53
N LEU A 165 7.46 11.57 -19.03
CA LEU A 165 6.14 12.11 -19.34
C LEU A 165 5.26 12.20 -18.10
N THR A 166 5.78 12.83 -17.06
CA THR A 166 5.09 13.14 -15.80
C THR A 166 5.29 14.62 -15.48
N PRO A 167 4.43 15.25 -14.67
CA PRO A 167 4.64 16.62 -14.21
C PRO A 167 5.99 16.82 -13.48
N PHE A 168 6.63 15.74 -13.05
CA PHE A 168 7.89 15.77 -12.26
C PHE A 168 9.12 15.34 -13.07
N GLY A 169 8.95 14.99 -14.36
CA GLY A 169 10.03 14.55 -15.24
C GLY A 169 10.80 13.36 -14.67
N GLY A 170 12.13 13.38 -14.81
CA GLY A 170 13.00 12.28 -14.35
C GLY A 170 12.99 12.04 -12.83
N GLN A 171 12.58 13.01 -12.01
CA GLN A 171 12.51 12.85 -10.56
C GLN A 171 11.50 11.77 -10.15
N ALA A 172 10.40 11.60 -10.90
CA ALA A 172 9.41 10.56 -10.63
C ALA A 172 9.99 9.14 -10.75
N PHE A 173 11.05 8.95 -11.53
CA PHE A 173 11.76 7.66 -11.65
C PHE A 173 12.74 7.44 -10.50
N ILE A 174 13.47 8.48 -10.12
CA ILE A 174 14.53 8.38 -9.09
C ILE A 174 13.92 8.22 -7.70
N PHE A 175 12.85 8.94 -7.41
CA PHE A 175 12.24 9.00 -6.08
C PHE A 175 11.83 7.64 -5.48
N PRO A 176 11.20 6.68 -6.18
CA PRO A 176 10.90 5.37 -5.59
C PRO A 176 12.15 4.55 -5.25
N ILE A 177 13.26 4.77 -5.96
CA ILE A 177 14.54 4.12 -5.70
C ILE A 177 15.19 4.74 -4.46
N GLU A 178 15.22 6.07 -4.39
CA GLU A 178 15.71 6.81 -3.22
C GLU A 178 14.93 6.43 -1.97
N LYS A 179 13.59 6.35 -2.08
CA LYS A 179 12.72 5.92 -1.00
C LYS A 179 13.08 4.53 -0.47
N ALA A 180 13.35 3.58 -1.37
CA ALA A 180 13.71 2.21 -0.97
C ALA A 180 15.09 2.14 -0.29
N LEU A 181 16.01 3.07 -0.58
CA LEU A 181 17.38 3.05 -0.10
C LEU A 181 17.64 3.95 1.11
N TYR A 182 16.93 5.08 1.24
CA TYR A 182 17.32 6.17 2.14
C TYR A 182 16.28 6.55 3.21
N PHE A 183 15.13 5.87 3.31
CA PHE A 183 14.10 6.20 4.30
C PHE A 183 13.89 5.11 5.37
N PRO A 184 14.92 4.85 6.21
CA PRO A 184 14.85 3.80 7.22
C PRO A 184 13.90 4.10 8.38
N ALA A 185 13.70 5.38 8.75
CA ALA A 185 12.85 5.74 9.89
C ALA A 185 11.38 5.42 9.60
N GLN A 186 10.90 5.66 8.40
CA GLN A 186 9.55 5.27 7.98
C GLN A 186 9.39 3.75 7.98
N ALA A 187 10.39 3.02 7.49
CA ALA A 187 10.38 1.56 7.48
C ALA A 187 10.33 0.97 8.90
N ALA A 188 10.92 1.65 9.88
CA ALA A 188 10.94 1.21 11.27
C ALA A 188 9.65 1.54 12.07
N HIS A 189 8.79 2.45 11.59
CA HIS A 189 7.63 2.94 12.36
C HIS A 189 6.28 2.79 11.66
N VAL A 190 6.27 2.48 10.36
CA VAL A 190 5.03 2.25 9.61
C VAL A 190 4.76 0.75 9.52
N MET A 191 3.65 0.29 10.08
CA MET A 191 3.28 -1.13 10.21
C MET A 191 3.38 -1.95 8.91
N GLU A 192 3.14 -1.33 7.75
CA GLU A 192 3.20 -1.99 6.44
C GLU A 192 4.62 -2.46 6.07
N TRP A 193 5.65 -1.86 6.68
CA TRP A 193 7.04 -2.22 6.48
C TRP A 193 7.55 -3.25 7.49
N PHE A 194 6.74 -3.61 8.49
CA PHE A 194 7.13 -4.61 9.48
C PHE A 194 7.12 -6.01 8.86
N PRO A 195 7.96 -6.92 9.39
CA PRO A 195 7.91 -8.33 9.05
C PRO A 195 6.55 -8.93 9.36
N LEU A 196 6.22 -10.05 8.70
CA LEU A 196 5.03 -10.82 9.02
C LEU A 196 5.08 -11.30 10.47
N ASP A 197 4.02 -10.99 11.21
CA ASP A 197 3.80 -11.56 12.53
C ASP A 197 3.04 -12.90 12.44
N PHE A 198 3.77 -13.99 12.60
CA PHE A 198 3.20 -15.35 12.56
C PHE A 198 2.35 -15.71 13.79
N SER A 199 2.17 -14.82 14.77
CA SER A 199 1.14 -14.97 15.80
C SER A 199 -0.28 -14.77 15.21
N LEU A 200 -0.40 -13.94 14.18
CA LEU A 200 -1.64 -13.60 13.49
C LEU A 200 -2.10 -14.74 12.57
N TRP A 201 -3.42 -14.92 12.46
CA TRP A 201 -4.01 -16.00 11.65
C TRP A 201 -3.73 -15.83 10.15
N GLU A 202 -3.66 -14.60 9.67
CA GLU A 202 -3.39 -14.26 8.27
C GLU A 202 -2.00 -14.74 7.84
N SER A 203 -1.01 -14.49 8.67
CA SER A 203 0.37 -14.94 8.43
C SER A 203 0.47 -16.46 8.46
N LYS A 204 -0.32 -17.12 9.34
CA LYS A 204 -0.43 -18.59 9.37
C LYS A 204 -1.03 -19.14 8.08
N VAL A 205 -2.01 -18.45 7.46
CA VAL A 205 -2.54 -18.84 6.14
C VAL A 205 -1.42 -18.84 5.10
N MET A 206 -0.60 -17.80 5.04
CA MET A 206 0.54 -17.77 4.12
C MET A 206 1.51 -18.94 4.36
N LEU A 207 1.82 -19.23 5.62
CA LEU A 207 2.70 -20.35 5.99
C LEU A 207 2.11 -21.68 5.50
N VAL A 208 0.81 -21.92 5.74
CA VAL A 208 0.12 -23.12 5.27
C VAL A 208 0.14 -23.24 3.75
N LEU A 209 -0.04 -22.13 3.02
CA LEU A 209 0.05 -22.13 1.56
C LEU A 209 1.44 -22.47 1.06
N LEU A 210 2.50 -21.94 1.70
CA LEU A 210 3.88 -22.26 1.38
C LEU A 210 4.22 -23.73 1.68
N LEU A 211 3.80 -24.25 2.83
CA LEU A 211 3.99 -25.65 3.19
C LEU A 211 3.24 -26.59 2.25
N ALA A 212 1.99 -26.28 1.91
CA ALA A 212 1.21 -27.04 0.92
C ALA A 212 1.87 -26.99 -0.47
N PHE A 213 2.42 -25.82 -0.85
CA PHE A 213 3.17 -25.68 -2.09
C PHE A 213 4.43 -26.54 -2.09
N LEU A 214 5.22 -26.55 -1.01
CA LEU A 214 6.41 -27.40 -0.87
C LEU A 214 6.04 -28.89 -0.91
N LEU A 215 4.98 -29.29 -0.19
CA LEU A 215 4.51 -30.68 -0.24
C LEU A 215 4.10 -31.08 -1.66
N ALA A 216 3.45 -30.18 -2.39
CA ALA A 216 3.06 -30.43 -3.78
C ALA A 216 4.27 -30.68 -4.70
N GLN A 217 5.47 -30.10 -4.42
CA GLN A 217 6.69 -30.37 -5.18
C GLN A 217 7.14 -31.81 -5.02
N VAL A 218 7.04 -32.34 -3.80
CA VAL A 218 7.46 -33.71 -3.48
C VAL A 218 6.50 -34.72 -4.11
N VAL A 219 5.18 -34.46 -3.99
CA VAL A 219 4.14 -35.39 -4.44
C VAL A 219 3.98 -35.37 -5.96
N PHE A 220 3.96 -34.19 -6.59
CA PHE A 220 3.55 -34.05 -8.00
C PHE A 220 4.68 -33.80 -8.98
N ARG A 221 5.85 -33.40 -8.51
CA ARG A 221 7.01 -33.04 -9.35
C ARG A 221 6.62 -32.16 -10.56
N PRO A 222 5.93 -31.03 -10.34
CA PRO A 222 5.45 -30.19 -11.41
C PRO A 222 6.60 -29.50 -12.16
N THR A 223 6.31 -29.06 -13.37
CA THR A 223 7.23 -28.23 -14.17
C THR A 223 6.80 -26.78 -14.15
N TYR A 224 7.71 -25.88 -13.83
CA TYR A 224 7.49 -24.44 -13.75
C TYR A 224 8.37 -23.67 -14.71
N ARG A 225 7.90 -22.52 -15.15
CA ARG A 225 8.77 -21.54 -15.78
C ARG A 225 9.61 -20.83 -14.72
N VAL A 226 10.89 -20.65 -14.98
CA VAL A 226 11.82 -20.01 -14.02
C VAL A 226 11.34 -18.63 -13.61
N ALA A 227 10.82 -17.80 -14.55
CA ALA A 227 10.28 -16.49 -14.23
C ALA A 227 9.13 -16.53 -13.21
N GLU A 228 8.23 -17.50 -13.30
CA GLU A 228 7.08 -17.65 -12.40
C GLU A 228 7.53 -18.02 -10.99
N ILE A 229 8.41 -19.02 -10.89
CA ILE A 229 8.95 -19.45 -9.59
C ILE A 229 9.80 -18.36 -8.95
N PHE A 230 10.59 -17.64 -9.75
CA PHE A 230 11.36 -16.51 -9.25
C PHE A 230 10.40 -15.44 -8.63
N LEU A 231 9.33 -15.09 -9.33
CA LEU A 231 8.35 -14.13 -8.81
C LEU A 231 7.69 -14.63 -7.51
N VAL A 232 7.29 -15.91 -7.45
CA VAL A 232 6.70 -16.49 -6.23
C VAL A 232 7.68 -16.45 -5.07
N LEU A 233 8.92 -16.91 -5.28
CA LEU A 233 9.93 -16.95 -4.22
C LEU A 233 10.36 -15.55 -3.79
N PHE A 234 10.57 -14.64 -4.74
CA PHE A 234 10.92 -13.25 -4.46
C PHE A 234 9.81 -12.56 -3.67
N THR A 235 8.55 -12.67 -4.11
CA THR A 235 7.43 -12.04 -3.40
C THR A 235 7.15 -12.69 -2.06
N ALA A 236 7.34 -14.01 -1.91
CA ALA A 236 7.26 -14.71 -0.63
C ALA A 236 8.33 -14.19 0.35
N TYR A 237 9.58 -14.09 -0.10
CA TYR A 237 10.69 -13.54 0.69
C TYR A 237 10.40 -12.09 1.12
N MET A 238 10.02 -11.23 0.16
CA MET A 238 9.67 -9.84 0.45
C MET A 238 8.48 -9.70 1.39
N THR A 239 7.52 -10.63 1.31
CA THR A 239 6.37 -10.66 2.24
C THR A 239 6.81 -11.00 3.67
N CYS A 240 7.75 -11.92 3.84
CA CYS A 240 8.29 -12.23 5.18
C CYS A 240 9.00 -11.02 5.80
N LEU A 241 9.65 -10.19 4.98
CA LEU A 241 10.31 -8.97 5.45
C LEU A 241 9.36 -7.80 5.64
N HIS A 242 8.32 -7.68 4.78
CA HIS A 242 7.42 -6.52 4.75
C HIS A 242 6.01 -6.95 4.39
N THR A 243 5.07 -6.76 5.31
CA THR A 243 3.65 -7.13 5.17
C THR A 243 2.99 -6.57 3.91
N ARG A 244 3.43 -5.40 3.43
CA ARG A 244 2.90 -4.76 2.21
C ARG A 244 3.03 -5.59 0.93
N PHE A 245 3.92 -6.61 0.92
CA PHE A 245 4.13 -7.48 -0.24
C PHE A 245 3.18 -8.69 -0.27
N VAL A 246 2.39 -8.92 0.78
CA VAL A 246 1.42 -10.04 0.87
C VAL A 246 0.53 -10.13 -0.37
N ILE A 247 0.01 -9.00 -0.84
CA ILE A 247 -0.86 -9.00 -2.03
C ILE A 247 -0.10 -9.37 -3.30
N LEU A 248 1.15 -8.91 -3.47
CA LEU A 248 1.96 -9.27 -4.63
C LEU A 248 2.24 -10.77 -4.66
N PHE A 249 2.58 -11.36 -3.50
CA PHE A 249 2.67 -12.81 -3.37
C PHE A 249 1.36 -13.50 -3.75
N ALA A 250 0.23 -13.05 -3.21
CA ALA A 250 -1.08 -13.63 -3.51
C ALA A 250 -1.37 -13.63 -5.02
N LEU A 251 -1.15 -12.50 -5.71
CA LEU A 251 -1.44 -12.34 -7.13
C LEU A 251 -0.58 -13.24 -8.03
N VAL A 252 0.71 -13.40 -7.71
CA VAL A 252 1.61 -14.26 -8.52
C VAL A 252 1.52 -15.73 -8.13
N PHE A 253 1.09 -16.03 -6.90
CA PHE A 253 0.91 -17.40 -6.43
C PHE A 253 -0.38 -18.04 -6.97
N ALA A 254 -1.47 -17.27 -7.13
CA ALA A 254 -2.77 -17.78 -7.58
C ALA A 254 -2.71 -18.61 -8.89
N PRO A 255 -2.06 -18.15 -9.99
CA PRO A 255 -1.95 -18.94 -11.23
C PRO A 255 -1.08 -20.19 -11.06
N VAL A 256 -0.08 -20.16 -10.20
CA VAL A 256 0.75 -21.34 -9.89
C VAL A 256 -0.07 -22.38 -9.12
N ALA A 257 -0.81 -21.94 -8.09
CA ALA A 257 -1.75 -22.79 -7.36
C ALA A 257 -2.83 -23.37 -8.29
N ALA A 258 -3.40 -22.55 -9.17
CA ALA A 258 -4.37 -23.01 -10.17
C ALA A 258 -3.80 -24.09 -11.10
N THR A 259 -2.53 -23.96 -11.50
CA THR A 259 -1.86 -24.96 -12.35
C THR A 259 -1.69 -26.30 -11.62
N LEU A 260 -1.43 -26.28 -10.32
CA LEU A 260 -1.38 -27.50 -9.49
C LEU A 260 -2.78 -28.11 -9.32
N LEU A 261 -3.77 -27.29 -8.99
CA LEU A 261 -5.17 -27.73 -8.79
C LEU A 261 -5.79 -28.27 -10.08
N ALA A 262 -5.37 -27.78 -11.24
CA ALA A 262 -5.85 -28.25 -12.54
C ALA A 262 -5.57 -29.74 -12.81
N ARG A 263 -4.69 -30.38 -12.03
CA ARG A 263 -4.42 -31.83 -12.12
C ARG A 263 -5.60 -32.66 -11.60
N TRP A 264 -6.38 -32.10 -10.71
CA TRP A 264 -7.55 -32.77 -10.11
C TRP A 264 -8.87 -32.20 -10.56
N ALA A 265 -8.87 -30.93 -10.96
CA ALA A 265 -10.08 -30.26 -11.40
C ALA A 265 -10.51 -30.80 -12.78
N PRO A 266 -11.71 -31.35 -12.94
CA PRO A 266 -12.18 -31.79 -14.24
C PRO A 266 -12.28 -30.59 -15.20
N PRO A 267 -12.07 -30.81 -16.51
CA PRO A 267 -12.19 -29.74 -17.49
C PRO A 267 -13.60 -29.14 -17.47
N TYR A 268 -13.70 -27.89 -17.91
CA TYR A 268 -15.01 -27.27 -18.06
C TYR A 268 -15.72 -27.87 -19.27
N GLU A 269 -16.92 -28.39 -19.05
CA GLU A 269 -17.78 -28.98 -20.06
C GLU A 269 -19.02 -28.08 -20.22
N ARG A 270 -19.08 -27.38 -21.37
CA ARG A 270 -20.17 -26.43 -21.67
C ARG A 270 -21.55 -27.11 -21.68
N GLU A 271 -21.60 -28.35 -22.07
CA GLU A 271 -22.85 -29.13 -22.13
C GLU A 271 -23.51 -29.39 -20.76
N LYS A 272 -22.67 -29.44 -19.71
CA LYS A 272 -23.13 -29.58 -18.33
C LYS A 272 -23.50 -28.26 -17.67
N ASP A 273 -23.26 -27.15 -18.34
CA ASP A 273 -23.53 -25.83 -17.81
C ASP A 273 -25.05 -25.57 -17.76
N LYS A 274 -25.47 -24.96 -16.65
CA LYS A 274 -26.87 -24.60 -16.44
C LYS A 274 -27.01 -23.08 -16.41
N PRO A 275 -27.10 -22.40 -17.56
CA PRO A 275 -27.05 -20.94 -17.63
C PRO A 275 -28.11 -20.26 -16.77
N PHE A 276 -29.27 -20.85 -16.61
CA PHE A 276 -30.35 -20.33 -15.76
C PHE A 276 -29.94 -20.34 -14.26
N ILE A 277 -29.33 -21.44 -13.79
CA ILE A 277 -28.85 -21.54 -12.40
C ILE A 277 -27.70 -20.55 -12.17
N ASN A 278 -26.78 -20.45 -13.12
CA ASN A 278 -25.66 -19.49 -13.07
C ASN A 278 -26.17 -18.06 -13.01
N ALA A 279 -27.18 -17.71 -13.80
CA ALA A 279 -27.81 -16.40 -13.76
C ALA A 279 -28.44 -16.09 -12.39
N ILE A 280 -29.17 -17.06 -11.81
CA ILE A 280 -29.73 -16.92 -10.45
C ILE A 280 -28.62 -16.69 -9.43
N LEU A 281 -27.54 -17.48 -9.47
CA LEU A 281 -26.40 -17.33 -8.56
C LEU A 281 -25.74 -15.98 -8.71
N ILE A 282 -25.52 -15.51 -9.94
CA ILE A 282 -24.96 -14.19 -10.20
C ILE A 282 -25.86 -13.10 -9.61
N VAL A 283 -27.16 -13.17 -9.87
CA VAL A 283 -28.14 -12.21 -9.32
C VAL A 283 -28.15 -12.25 -7.80
N ALA A 284 -28.14 -13.44 -7.19
CA ALA A 284 -28.12 -13.60 -5.74
C ALA A 284 -26.84 -13.01 -5.12
N ILE A 285 -25.67 -13.25 -5.75
CA ILE A 285 -24.39 -12.66 -5.33
C ILE A 285 -24.44 -11.13 -5.45
N LEU A 286 -24.92 -10.60 -6.57
CA LEU A 286 -25.03 -9.14 -6.78
C LEU A 286 -25.98 -8.50 -5.76
N LEU A 287 -27.13 -9.11 -5.47
CA LEU A 287 -28.04 -8.65 -4.43
C LEU A 287 -27.39 -8.73 -3.04
N GLY A 288 -26.67 -9.81 -2.73
CA GLY A 288 -25.89 -9.94 -1.49
C GLY A 288 -24.85 -8.81 -1.36
N ILE A 289 -24.12 -8.53 -2.42
CA ILE A 289 -23.14 -7.45 -2.46
C ILE A 289 -23.82 -6.09 -2.21
N VAL A 290 -24.90 -5.78 -2.94
CA VAL A 290 -25.62 -4.52 -2.79
C VAL A 290 -26.19 -4.35 -1.39
N SER A 291 -26.71 -5.43 -0.79
CA SER A 291 -27.23 -5.42 0.60
C SER A 291 -26.12 -5.24 1.65
N ALA A 292 -24.92 -5.72 1.36
CA ALA A 292 -23.76 -5.59 2.24
C ALA A 292 -23.10 -4.19 2.18
N ILE A 293 -23.44 -3.36 1.19
CA ILE A 293 -22.91 -1.99 1.08
C ILE A 293 -23.40 -1.17 2.28
N PRO A 294 -22.49 -0.65 3.16
CA PRO A 294 -22.89 0.11 4.31
C PRO A 294 -23.63 1.41 3.93
N SER A 295 -24.64 1.77 4.71
CA SER A 295 -25.28 3.08 4.55
C SER A 295 -24.31 4.22 4.86
N SER A 296 -24.60 5.44 4.36
CA SER A 296 -23.77 6.61 4.66
C SER A 296 -23.63 6.86 6.17
N LYS A 297 -24.67 6.58 6.97
CA LYS A 297 -24.62 6.66 8.43
C LYS A 297 -23.63 5.65 9.03
N ASN A 298 -23.66 4.40 8.54
CA ASN A 298 -22.73 3.38 8.98
C ASN A 298 -21.28 3.68 8.59
N LEU A 299 -21.05 4.22 7.38
CA LEU A 299 -19.74 4.67 6.95
C LEU A 299 -19.21 5.82 7.82
N ALA A 300 -20.06 6.81 8.13
CA ALA A 300 -19.69 7.89 9.04
C ALA A 300 -19.37 7.36 10.45
N LYS A 301 -20.16 6.39 10.94
CA LYS A 301 -19.90 5.73 12.24
C LYS A 301 -18.60 4.92 12.21
N LEU A 302 -18.25 4.25 11.11
CA LEU A 302 -16.97 3.56 10.96
C LEU A 302 -15.81 4.55 10.90
N ALA A 303 -15.96 5.64 10.15
CA ALA A 303 -14.97 6.71 10.08
C ALA A 303 -14.72 7.34 11.46
N SER A 304 -15.76 7.59 12.28
CA SER A 304 -15.61 8.15 13.62
C SER A 304 -14.93 7.22 14.64
N LYS A 305 -14.77 5.94 14.32
CA LYS A 305 -13.97 5.01 15.13
C LYS A 305 -12.47 5.10 14.84
N GLN A 306 -12.08 5.58 13.67
CA GLN A 306 -10.69 5.64 13.22
C GLN A 306 -10.15 7.07 13.15
N PHE A 307 -11.02 8.05 12.92
CA PHE A 307 -10.64 9.45 12.77
C PHE A 307 -11.29 10.31 13.84
N PRO A 308 -10.64 11.39 14.28
CA PRO A 308 -11.08 12.24 15.37
C PRO A 308 -12.23 13.19 14.95
N VAL A 309 -13.34 12.62 14.47
CA VAL A 309 -14.49 13.38 13.91
C VAL A 309 -15.08 14.35 14.93
N ALA A 310 -15.29 13.89 16.17
CA ALA A 310 -15.87 14.71 17.21
C ALA A 310 -14.88 15.78 17.70
N ALA A 311 -13.60 15.46 17.81
CA ALA A 311 -12.56 16.46 18.13
C ALA A 311 -12.43 17.54 17.05
N VAL A 312 -12.58 17.19 15.77
CA VAL A 312 -12.63 18.17 14.67
C VAL A 312 -13.85 19.07 14.78
N SER A 313 -15.02 18.54 15.14
CA SER A 313 -16.20 19.38 15.43
C SER A 313 -15.90 20.37 16.54
N TYR A 314 -15.32 19.90 17.64
CA TYR A 314 -14.90 20.76 18.74
C TYR A 314 -13.93 21.88 18.30
N LEU A 315 -12.93 21.55 17.46
CA LEU A 315 -11.98 22.54 16.92
C LEU A 315 -12.63 23.59 15.99
N ARG A 316 -13.73 23.25 15.34
CA ARG A 316 -14.49 24.20 14.52
C ARG A 316 -15.30 25.21 15.37
N ASP A 317 -15.79 24.73 16.52
CA ASP A 317 -16.64 25.53 17.40
C ASP A 317 -15.81 26.34 18.41
N HIS A 318 -14.52 25.99 18.60
CA HIS A 318 -13.64 26.60 19.58
C HIS A 318 -12.33 27.04 18.93
N SER A 319 -11.94 28.29 19.14
CA SER A 319 -10.65 28.78 18.67
C SER A 319 -9.52 28.17 19.52
N VAL A 320 -8.69 27.31 18.91
CA VAL A 320 -7.56 26.67 19.56
C VAL A 320 -6.26 27.22 18.97
N ALA A 321 -5.34 27.61 19.84
CA ALA A 321 -4.07 28.22 19.41
C ALA A 321 -3.20 27.21 18.66
N GLY A 322 -2.72 27.58 17.49
CA GLY A 322 -1.68 26.86 16.71
C GLY A 322 -0.29 27.43 16.95
N PRO A 323 0.75 26.78 16.45
CA PRO A 323 0.81 25.52 15.68
C PRO A 323 0.35 24.28 16.45
N MET A 324 -0.26 23.33 15.72
CA MET A 324 -0.85 22.12 16.29
C MET A 324 0.01 20.90 15.95
N TYR A 325 0.38 20.12 16.98
CA TYR A 325 0.93 18.78 16.81
C TYR A 325 -0.22 17.77 16.69
N ASN A 326 -0.09 16.82 15.81
CA ASN A 326 -1.11 15.77 15.62
C ASN A 326 -0.49 14.39 15.47
N ASP A 327 -1.28 13.38 15.83
CA ASP A 327 -0.96 11.99 15.55
C ASP A 327 -0.89 11.73 14.03
N TYR A 328 0.06 10.88 13.59
CA TYR A 328 0.28 10.52 12.19
C TYR A 328 -1.00 10.02 11.52
N GLY A 329 -1.72 9.12 12.19
CA GLY A 329 -2.96 8.55 11.68
C GLY A 329 -4.11 9.55 11.53
N PHE A 330 -4.04 10.69 12.22
CA PHE A 330 -5.07 11.73 12.17
C PHE A 330 -4.80 12.78 11.08
N GLY A 331 -3.52 12.96 10.69
CA GLY A 331 -3.07 14.09 9.89
C GLY A 331 -3.82 14.25 8.56
N GLY A 332 -4.01 13.18 7.81
CA GLY A 332 -4.75 13.24 6.55
C GLY A 332 -6.21 13.66 6.72
N TYR A 333 -6.87 13.17 7.77
CA TYR A 333 -8.23 13.55 8.10
C TYR A 333 -8.33 15.02 8.53
N LEU A 334 -7.39 15.47 9.37
CA LEU A 334 -7.33 16.86 9.82
C LEU A 334 -7.10 17.82 8.64
N LEU A 335 -6.19 17.48 7.74
CA LEU A 335 -5.92 18.26 6.54
C LEU A 335 -7.17 18.40 5.65
N TRP A 336 -7.92 17.31 5.47
CA TRP A 336 -9.16 17.31 4.72
C TRP A 336 -10.27 18.08 5.41
N ALA A 337 -10.41 17.95 6.73
CA ALA A 337 -11.54 18.48 7.48
C ALA A 337 -11.35 19.93 7.92
N LEU A 338 -10.12 20.38 8.18
CA LEU A 338 -9.78 21.71 8.72
C LEU A 338 -8.96 22.58 7.76
N GLY A 339 -8.41 22.00 6.70
CA GLY A 339 -7.62 22.78 5.73
C GLY A 339 -8.48 23.79 4.95
N PRO A 340 -7.89 24.88 4.45
CA PRO A 340 -6.49 25.32 4.62
C PRO A 340 -6.22 26.11 5.92
N ALA A 341 -7.21 26.34 6.77
CA ALA A 341 -7.11 27.18 7.97
C ALA A 341 -6.14 26.61 9.04
N HIS A 342 -6.07 25.28 9.16
CA HIS A 342 -5.19 24.63 10.12
C HIS A 342 -4.15 23.78 9.38
N LYS A 343 -2.87 24.03 9.68
CA LYS A 343 -1.76 23.21 9.20
C LYS A 343 -1.59 22.02 10.15
N VAL A 344 -1.29 20.83 9.57
CA VAL A 344 -0.94 19.64 10.32
C VAL A 344 0.57 19.57 10.53
N PHE A 345 1.00 18.95 11.63
CA PHE A 345 2.42 18.68 11.89
C PHE A 345 2.93 17.57 10.96
N ILE A 346 2.12 16.52 10.80
CA ILE A 346 2.45 15.36 9.99
C ILE A 346 1.18 14.72 9.42
N ASP A 347 1.30 14.07 8.26
CA ASP A 347 0.24 13.27 7.65
C ASP A 347 0.81 12.01 6.98
N GLY A 348 -0.03 11.22 6.29
CA GLY A 348 0.34 9.96 5.66
C GLY A 348 1.43 10.02 4.57
N ARG A 349 1.92 11.21 4.22
CA ARG A 349 3.05 11.41 3.27
C ARG A 349 4.39 11.33 4.00
N GLY A 350 4.63 10.24 4.72
CA GLY A 350 5.81 10.05 5.58
C GLY A 350 7.14 10.35 4.91
N ASP A 351 7.29 9.99 3.64
CA ASP A 351 8.51 10.20 2.84
C ASP A 351 8.89 11.69 2.75
N PHE A 352 7.88 12.54 2.54
CA PHE A 352 8.07 13.99 2.49
C PHE A 352 8.58 14.55 3.82
N TYR A 353 7.99 14.08 4.91
CA TYR A 353 8.37 14.51 6.27
C TYR A 353 9.71 13.94 6.71
N GLU A 354 10.08 12.73 6.24
CA GLU A 354 11.37 12.13 6.51
C GLU A 354 12.51 12.90 5.81
N GLN A 355 12.31 13.24 4.54
CA GLN A 355 13.24 14.03 3.76
C GLN A 355 13.49 15.43 4.39
N ALA A 356 12.46 15.99 5.02
CA ALA A 356 12.56 17.27 5.74
C ALA A 356 13.05 17.14 7.21
N GLY A 357 13.36 15.91 7.69
CA GLY A 357 13.75 15.65 9.08
C GLY A 357 12.60 15.76 10.09
N VAL A 358 11.38 16.05 9.64
CA VAL A 358 10.21 16.20 10.52
C VAL A 358 9.74 14.86 11.05
N PHE A 359 9.87 13.79 10.25
CA PHE A 359 9.43 12.44 10.66
C PHE A 359 10.20 11.93 11.87
N SER A 360 11.52 12.11 11.91
CA SER A 360 12.36 11.73 13.05
C SER A 360 12.00 12.51 14.31
N ASN A 361 11.69 13.81 14.16
CA ASN A 361 11.21 14.65 15.25
C ASN A 361 9.83 14.19 15.75
N TYR A 362 8.93 13.80 14.84
CA TYR A 362 7.65 13.21 15.19
C TYR A 362 7.82 11.93 16.02
N VAL A 363 8.69 11.00 15.58
CA VAL A 363 9.01 9.76 16.29
C VAL A 363 9.54 10.05 17.68
N SER A 364 10.47 11.02 17.81
CA SER A 364 11.01 11.41 19.12
C SER A 364 9.93 11.88 20.10
N VAL A 365 8.89 12.55 19.60
CA VAL A 365 7.74 12.99 20.42
C VAL A 365 6.79 11.82 20.70
N GLN A 366 6.50 10.99 19.72
CA GLN A 366 5.58 9.86 19.83
C GLN A 366 6.07 8.81 20.84
N ASP A 367 7.38 8.51 20.81
CA ASP A 367 8.02 7.50 21.66
C ASP A 367 8.57 8.08 22.96
N ILE A 368 8.27 9.36 23.25
CA ILE A 368 8.68 10.05 24.48
C ILE A 368 10.21 9.99 24.69
N HIS A 369 10.99 10.26 23.64
CA HIS A 369 12.44 10.40 23.79
C HIS A 369 12.76 11.59 24.72
N PRO A 370 13.96 11.65 25.33
CA PRO A 370 14.35 12.73 26.26
C PRO A 370 14.19 14.14 25.67
N ASN A 371 14.29 14.30 24.35
CA ASN A 371 14.14 15.56 23.63
C ASN A 371 12.67 15.87 23.20
N ALA A 372 11.69 15.03 23.51
CA ALA A 372 10.30 15.16 23.04
C ALA A 372 9.70 16.56 23.30
N LEU A 373 9.81 17.04 24.53
CA LEU A 373 9.32 18.37 24.91
C LEU A 373 10.12 19.51 24.29
N ALA A 374 11.41 19.29 24.04
CA ALA A 374 12.25 20.26 23.32
C ALA A 374 11.81 20.39 21.87
N VAL A 375 11.47 19.28 21.20
CA VAL A 375 10.92 19.27 19.84
C VAL A 375 9.62 20.08 19.79
N LEU A 376 8.66 19.84 20.69
CA LEU A 376 7.41 20.62 20.73
C LEU A 376 7.69 22.12 20.91
N ARG A 377 8.70 22.50 21.72
CA ARG A 377 9.10 23.91 21.88
C ARG A 377 9.73 24.48 20.60
N THR A 378 10.63 23.73 19.95
CA THR A 378 11.29 24.15 18.70
C THR A 378 10.30 24.45 17.59
N TYR A 379 9.24 23.65 17.49
CA TYR A 379 8.17 23.85 16.52
C TYR A 379 7.07 24.82 17.01
N HIS A 380 7.26 25.47 18.16
CA HIS A 380 6.29 26.41 18.76
C HIS A 380 4.89 25.81 18.92
N VAL A 381 4.82 24.51 19.23
CA VAL A 381 3.55 23.79 19.39
C VAL A 381 2.79 24.34 20.58
N ASN A 382 1.58 24.85 20.33
CA ASN A 382 0.68 25.39 21.34
C ASN A 382 -0.54 24.49 21.61
N SER A 383 -0.82 23.54 20.72
CA SER A 383 -1.88 22.56 20.92
C SER A 383 -1.50 21.19 20.35
N CYS A 384 -2.08 20.13 20.90
CA CYS A 384 -1.91 18.77 20.42
C CYS A 384 -3.26 18.10 20.24
N ILE A 385 -3.48 17.42 19.11
CA ILE A 385 -4.57 16.47 18.88
C ILE A 385 -3.99 15.09 18.67
N ILE A 386 -4.15 14.22 19.65
CA ILE A 386 -3.46 12.93 19.72
C ILE A 386 -4.40 11.83 20.19
N GLN A 387 -4.01 10.57 19.97
CA GLN A 387 -4.74 9.44 20.50
C GLN A 387 -4.81 9.52 22.03
N ARG A 388 -5.98 9.27 22.57
CA ARG A 388 -6.28 9.41 24.00
C ARG A 388 -5.34 8.61 24.91
N GLU A 389 -5.02 7.39 24.48
CA GLU A 389 -4.21 6.44 25.26
C GLU A 389 -2.72 6.46 24.81
N SER A 390 -2.31 7.48 24.05
CA SER A 390 -0.91 7.59 23.62
C SER A 390 0.01 7.93 24.81
N PRO A 391 1.29 7.52 24.76
CA PRO A 391 2.30 7.91 25.74
C PRO A 391 2.38 9.42 25.92
N LEU A 392 2.32 10.18 24.81
CA LEU A 392 2.32 11.64 24.84
C LEU A 392 1.12 12.21 25.60
N ALA A 393 -0.09 11.66 25.43
CA ALA A 393 -1.27 12.11 26.15
C ALA A 393 -1.10 11.90 27.67
N THR A 394 -0.51 10.77 28.06
CA THR A 394 -0.21 10.48 29.46
C THR A 394 0.81 11.45 30.04
N LEU A 395 1.86 11.77 29.29
CA LEU A 395 2.86 12.77 29.69
C LEU A 395 2.22 14.16 29.84
N LEU A 396 1.42 14.60 28.86
CA LEU A 396 0.84 15.96 28.89
C LEU A 396 -0.18 16.14 30.01
N ARG A 397 -0.90 15.08 30.44
CA ARG A 397 -1.85 15.15 31.56
C ARG A 397 -1.20 15.47 32.91
N VAL A 398 0.06 15.06 33.14
CA VAL A 398 0.79 15.32 34.38
C VAL A 398 1.63 16.60 34.32
N ARG A 399 1.69 17.25 33.17
CA ARG A 399 2.43 18.49 32.99
C ARG A 399 1.60 19.70 33.40
N PRO A 400 2.12 20.60 34.27
CA PRO A 400 1.41 21.79 34.69
C PRO A 400 1.22 22.83 33.54
N ASP A 401 2.13 22.84 32.53
CA ASP A 401 2.10 23.75 31.39
C ASP A 401 1.17 23.31 30.27
N TRP A 402 0.44 22.19 30.43
CA TRP A 402 -0.52 21.67 29.45
C TRP A 402 -1.87 21.41 30.10
N LYS A 403 -2.95 21.71 29.39
CA LYS A 403 -4.33 21.48 29.83
C LYS A 403 -5.09 20.66 28.80
N GLU A 404 -5.71 19.56 29.23
CA GLU A 404 -6.65 18.79 28.41
C GLU A 404 -7.98 19.55 28.31
N ILE A 405 -8.32 20.06 27.14
CA ILE A 405 -9.54 20.86 26.89
C ILE A 405 -10.66 20.05 26.28
N TYR A 406 -10.33 18.89 25.67
CA TYR A 406 -11.28 17.97 25.05
C TYR A 406 -10.79 16.55 25.17
N LYS A 407 -11.72 15.62 25.35
CA LYS A 407 -11.46 14.17 25.31
C LYS A 407 -12.69 13.41 24.82
N ASP A 408 -12.44 12.37 24.00
CA ASP A 408 -13.42 11.37 23.62
C ASP A 408 -12.78 9.96 23.70
N PRO A 409 -13.46 8.85 23.34
CA PRO A 409 -12.87 7.52 23.37
C PRO A 409 -11.63 7.33 22.48
N LEU A 410 -11.48 8.13 21.43
CA LEU A 410 -10.39 8.00 20.44
C LEU A 410 -9.29 9.02 20.67
N SER A 411 -9.64 10.27 20.99
CA SER A 411 -8.71 11.40 20.92
C SER A 411 -8.81 12.33 22.13
N SER A 412 -7.72 13.05 22.39
CA SER A 412 -7.66 14.17 23.33
C SER A 412 -7.04 15.38 22.67
N ILE A 413 -7.51 16.58 23.07
CA ILE A 413 -6.94 17.87 22.67
C ILE A 413 -6.32 18.52 23.89
N PHE A 414 -5.04 18.85 23.79
CA PHE A 414 -4.28 19.58 24.80
C PHE A 414 -3.93 20.96 24.26
N VAL A 415 -3.91 21.94 25.15
CA VAL A 415 -3.47 23.31 24.87
C VAL A 415 -2.42 23.70 25.89
N ARG A 416 -1.39 24.35 25.42
CA ARG A 416 -0.33 24.88 26.26
C ARG A 416 -0.79 26.15 26.97
N ASP A 417 -0.60 26.23 28.27
CA ASP A 417 -0.93 27.43 29.03
C ASP A 417 0.21 28.47 28.91
N PRO A 418 -0.04 29.59 28.26
CA PRO A 418 0.98 30.62 28.06
C PRO A 418 1.45 31.26 29.37
N LEU A 419 0.64 31.25 30.42
CA LEU A 419 0.99 31.85 31.71
C LEU A 419 1.95 30.97 32.53
N LEU A 420 2.01 29.67 32.24
CA LEU A 420 2.86 28.70 32.95
C LEU A 420 4.16 28.37 32.20
N GLN A 421 4.41 28.99 31.04
CA GLN A 421 5.65 28.79 30.27
C GLN A 421 6.92 29.21 31.05
N THR A 422 6.85 30.19 31.94
CA THR A 422 7.95 30.70 32.76
C THR A 422 8.33 29.75 33.91
N VAL A 423 7.40 28.94 34.41
CA VAL A 423 7.63 28.01 35.52
C VAL A 423 8.18 26.66 35.05
N ALA A 424 7.84 26.25 33.85
CA ALA A 424 8.25 24.96 33.27
C ALA A 424 9.69 24.97 32.66
N ALA A 425 10.41 26.08 32.74
CA ALA A 425 11.80 26.16 32.29
C ALA A 425 12.77 25.46 33.26
N VAL A 426 12.30 25.06 34.45
CA VAL A 426 13.05 24.22 35.41
C VAL A 426 12.62 22.77 35.18
N ASP A 427 13.49 22.00 34.55
CA ASP A 427 13.29 20.56 34.37
C ASP A 427 13.20 19.89 35.74
N PRO A 428 12.07 19.24 36.09
CA PRO A 428 11.91 18.58 37.39
C PRO A 428 12.91 17.44 37.65
N PHE A 429 13.64 17.00 36.59
CA PHE A 429 14.65 15.95 36.70
C PHE A 429 16.08 16.46 36.68
N GLY A 430 16.33 17.80 36.64
CA GLY A 430 17.66 18.39 36.71
C GLY A 430 18.61 18.06 35.56
N ILE A 431 18.09 17.53 34.43
CA ILE A 431 18.89 17.25 33.25
C ILE A 431 19.07 18.58 32.49
N GLN A 432 20.17 19.27 32.76
CA GLN A 432 20.63 20.36 31.91
C GLN A 432 20.96 19.77 30.52
N THR A 433 20.05 19.88 29.60
CA THR A 433 20.37 19.65 28.18
C THR A 433 21.15 20.85 27.68
N ASP A 434 22.48 20.72 27.73
CA ASP A 434 23.39 21.69 27.17
C ASP A 434 22.99 22.01 25.71
N ALA A 435 22.91 23.30 25.40
CA ALA A 435 22.69 23.85 24.07
C ALA A 435 23.74 23.39 23.02
N LYS A 436 24.76 22.64 23.44
CA LYS A 436 25.79 22.02 22.60
C LYS A 436 25.30 20.91 21.69
N TYR A 437 24.23 20.15 22.07
CA TYR A 437 23.74 19.07 21.23
C TYR A 437 22.85 19.53 20.08
N ALA A 438 22.21 20.70 20.17
CA ALA A 438 21.44 21.27 19.08
C ALA A 438 22.30 21.84 17.94
N ALA A 439 23.55 22.26 18.26
CA ALA A 439 24.48 22.76 17.25
C ALA A 439 25.24 21.66 16.51
N ALA A 440 25.42 20.48 17.11
CA ALA A 440 26.17 19.37 16.49
C ALA A 440 25.39 18.65 15.39
N SER A 441 24.05 18.65 15.43
CA SER A 441 23.23 18.07 14.36
C SER A 441 23.08 18.96 13.13
N ALA A 442 23.37 20.27 13.27
CA ALA A 442 23.30 21.22 12.15
C ALA A 442 24.58 21.26 11.30
N THR A 443 25.70 20.72 11.81
CA THR A 443 27.00 20.76 11.12
C THR A 443 27.45 19.46 10.48
N SER A 444 26.72 18.34 10.66
CA SER A 444 27.07 17.06 10.03
C SER A 444 26.37 16.81 8.66
N GLY A 445 25.66 17.79 8.13
CA GLY A 445 24.96 17.72 6.84
C GLY A 445 25.65 18.43 5.67
N ALA A 446 26.91 18.84 5.82
CA ALA A 446 27.70 19.48 4.76
C ALA A 446 29.02 18.71 4.56
N HIS A 447 28.93 17.54 3.90
CA HIS A 447 30.01 16.95 3.08
C HIS A 447 29.42 15.88 2.19
#